data_09558374ede1201b2b05f845d5ab8e30
#
_entry.id   09558374ede1201b2b05f845d5ab8e30
#
_cell.length_a   1.000
_cell.length_b   1.000
_cell.length_c   1.000
_cell.angle_alpha   90.00
_cell.angle_beta   90.00
_cell.angle_gamma   90.00
#
_symmetry.space_group_name_H-M   'P 1'
#
loop_
_entity.id
_entity.type
_entity.pdbx_description
1 polymer ?
#
loop_
_entity_poly.entity_id
_entity_poly.type
_entity_poly.pdbx_seq_one_letter_code
_entity_poly.pdbx_strand_id
1 'polypeptide(L)'
;MKRIVLLRHGESLWNKENRFTGWTDVDLSEKGVEEACKAGDALREAGFSFEAAYTSYLKRAVKTLNCVLDRLDEDWIPVEKTWRLNEKHYGMLQGLNKSETTVQYGEEQVHIWRRSYDVAPAPVGKDDPRNPGMDIRYAGVPDRELPRTESLKDAIGRVMPYWECIIFPALMYKDSLLVVAHGNSLRGIIKHLKGISDTDISNLNLPTAVPYVFEFDDRLVLVKDYYLGNPEEIRKRTKAVAEQGMIRRYKSVNQTGLYCLFEYFIY
;
A
#
# COMPACT_ATOMS: atom_id res chain seq x y z
N MET A 1 0.69 10.67 -25.56
CA MET A 1 1.42 10.28 -24.34
C MET A 1 0.43 9.62 -23.38
N LYS A 2 0.63 8.37 -23.05
CA LYS A 2 -0.26 7.62 -22.15
C LYS A 2 0.21 7.75 -20.70
N ARG A 3 -0.71 7.76 -19.72
CA ARG A 3 -0.36 7.96 -18.31
C ARG A 3 -1.08 6.96 -17.42
N ILE A 4 -0.37 6.47 -16.41
CA ILE A 4 -0.98 5.78 -15.26
C ILE A 4 -0.52 6.51 -14.00
N VAL A 5 -1.47 6.86 -13.16
CA VAL A 5 -1.19 7.35 -11.81
C VAL A 5 -1.44 6.24 -10.81
N LEU A 6 -0.42 5.86 -10.05
CA LEU A 6 -0.51 4.93 -8.94
C LEU A 6 -0.62 5.73 -7.64
N LEU A 7 -1.63 5.44 -6.84
CA LEU A 7 -1.88 6.15 -5.59
C LEU A 7 -2.09 5.14 -4.45
N ARG A 8 -1.22 5.17 -3.44
CA ARG A 8 -1.47 4.43 -2.22
C ARG A 8 -2.57 5.14 -1.42
N HIS A 9 -3.51 4.38 -0.84
CA HIS A 9 -4.55 4.94 0.02
C HIS A 9 -4.01 5.86 1.12
N GLY A 10 -4.80 6.83 1.57
CA GLY A 10 -4.51 7.71 2.70
C GLY A 10 -4.26 6.95 4.01
N GLU A 11 -3.79 7.63 5.04
CA GLU A 11 -3.55 7.01 6.34
C GLU A 11 -4.83 6.32 6.85
N SER A 12 -4.75 5.02 7.19
CA SER A 12 -5.85 4.30 7.83
C SER A 12 -5.76 4.38 9.36
N LEU A 13 -6.86 4.07 10.06
CA LEU A 13 -6.87 4.00 11.53
C LEU A 13 -5.73 3.10 12.06
N TRP A 14 -5.52 1.92 11.43
CA TRP A 14 -4.46 1.02 11.84
C TRP A 14 -3.05 1.44 11.39
N ASN A 15 -2.93 2.30 10.37
CA ASN A 15 -1.63 2.96 10.12
C ASN A 15 -1.29 3.93 11.25
N LYS A 16 -2.28 4.73 11.72
CA LYS A 16 -2.14 5.64 12.87
C LYS A 16 -1.78 4.88 14.16
N GLU A 17 -2.40 3.73 14.38
CA GLU A 17 -2.15 2.85 15.53
C GLU A 17 -0.90 1.97 15.38
N ASN A 18 -0.16 2.08 14.29
CA ASN A 18 1.02 1.26 13.97
C ASN A 18 0.73 -0.25 13.96
N ARG A 19 -0.42 -0.69 13.42
CA ARG A 19 -0.82 -2.11 13.34
C ARG A 19 -0.61 -2.69 11.94
N PHE A 20 -0.46 -4.01 11.89
CA PHE A 20 -0.53 -4.78 10.64
C PHE A 20 -1.97 -4.83 10.14
N THR A 21 -2.26 -4.30 8.96
CA THR A 21 -3.64 -4.20 8.46
C THR A 21 -4.02 -5.36 7.53
N GLY A 22 -3.23 -5.60 6.50
CA GLY A 22 -3.51 -6.65 5.50
C GLY A 22 -4.90 -6.51 4.87
N TRP A 23 -5.67 -7.60 4.88
CA TRP A 23 -7.03 -7.68 4.33
C TRP A 23 -8.11 -7.24 5.30
N THR A 24 -7.78 -6.95 6.55
CA THR A 24 -8.74 -6.36 7.49
C THR A 24 -9.24 -5.02 6.94
N ASP A 25 -10.57 -4.86 6.90
CA ASP A 25 -11.22 -3.74 6.25
C ASP A 25 -11.38 -2.53 7.18
N VAL A 26 -10.27 -1.85 7.41
CA VAL A 26 -10.13 -0.69 8.29
C VAL A 26 -10.37 0.60 7.51
N ASP A 27 -11.00 1.57 8.15
CA ASP A 27 -11.29 2.87 7.55
C ASP A 27 -10.06 3.80 7.49
N LEU A 28 -10.20 4.90 6.74
CA LEU A 28 -9.26 6.01 6.79
C LEU A 28 -9.33 6.72 8.15
N SER A 29 -8.21 7.27 8.62
CA SER A 29 -8.20 8.28 9.66
C SER A 29 -8.68 9.63 9.10
N GLU A 30 -9.02 10.60 9.94
CA GLU A 30 -9.34 11.96 9.52
C GLU A 30 -8.21 12.53 8.66
N LYS A 31 -6.97 12.37 9.10
CA LYS A 31 -5.78 12.76 8.32
C LYS A 31 -5.71 12.02 6.98
N GLY A 32 -6.09 10.74 6.93
CA GLY A 32 -6.10 9.97 5.68
C GLY A 32 -7.11 10.50 4.67
N VAL A 33 -8.26 11.00 5.13
CA VAL A 33 -9.24 11.69 4.28
C VAL A 33 -8.66 13.02 3.75
N GLU A 34 -8.03 13.82 4.62
CA GLU A 34 -7.35 15.05 4.20
C GLU A 34 -6.23 14.79 3.19
N GLU A 35 -5.44 13.72 3.41
CA GLU A 35 -4.39 13.30 2.49
C GLU A 35 -4.96 12.94 1.11
N ALA A 36 -6.08 12.22 1.07
CA ALA A 36 -6.77 11.84 -0.16
C ALA A 36 -7.31 13.05 -0.92
N CYS A 37 -7.93 14.01 -0.21
CA CYS A 37 -8.41 15.26 -0.81
C CYS A 37 -7.23 16.07 -1.40
N LYS A 38 -6.14 16.23 -0.66
CA LYS A 38 -4.93 16.92 -1.16
C LYS A 38 -4.33 16.26 -2.39
N ALA A 39 -4.37 14.92 -2.47
CA ALA A 39 -3.93 14.20 -3.67
C ALA A 39 -4.80 14.54 -4.88
N GLY A 40 -6.12 14.62 -4.71
CA GLY A 40 -7.05 15.04 -5.75
C GLY A 40 -6.83 16.49 -6.18
N ASP A 41 -6.65 17.41 -5.22
CA ASP A 41 -6.35 18.81 -5.51
C ASP A 41 -5.04 18.97 -6.30
N ALA A 42 -3.97 18.24 -5.90
CA ALA A 42 -2.70 18.25 -6.61
C ALA A 42 -2.80 17.71 -8.05
N LEU A 43 -3.61 16.66 -8.26
CA LEU A 43 -3.87 16.12 -9.59
C LEU A 43 -4.64 17.13 -10.46
N ARG A 44 -5.66 17.78 -9.90
CA ARG A 44 -6.44 18.83 -10.59
C ARG A 44 -5.56 20.02 -10.98
N GLU A 45 -4.75 20.54 -10.05
CA GLU A 45 -3.83 21.66 -10.29
C GLU A 45 -2.80 21.35 -11.36
N ALA A 46 -2.37 20.08 -11.46
CA ALA A 46 -1.45 19.60 -12.49
C ALA A 46 -2.13 19.26 -13.82
N GLY A 47 -3.45 19.47 -13.93
CA GLY A 47 -4.22 19.25 -15.17
C GLY A 47 -4.41 17.77 -15.52
N PHE A 48 -4.46 16.88 -14.51
CA PHE A 48 -4.81 15.49 -14.74
C PHE A 48 -6.33 15.31 -14.84
N SER A 49 -6.73 14.46 -15.78
CA SER A 49 -8.05 13.87 -15.90
C SER A 49 -7.92 12.39 -16.20
N PHE A 50 -8.92 11.59 -15.85
CA PHE A 50 -8.86 10.14 -16.01
C PHE A 50 -10.06 9.61 -16.80
N GLU A 51 -9.85 8.55 -17.57
CA GLU A 51 -10.90 7.89 -18.35
C GLU A 51 -11.38 6.60 -17.68
N ALA A 52 -10.64 6.08 -16.71
CA ALA A 52 -11.06 4.97 -15.86
C ALA A 52 -10.20 4.92 -14.59
N ALA A 53 -10.76 4.34 -13.55
CA ALA A 53 -10.06 4.11 -12.30
C ALA A 53 -10.20 2.64 -11.84
N TYR A 54 -9.16 2.16 -11.16
CA TYR A 54 -9.10 0.81 -10.60
C TYR A 54 -8.76 0.86 -9.12
N THR A 55 -9.44 0.04 -8.31
CA THR A 55 -9.17 0.00 -6.88
C THR A 55 -9.42 -1.40 -6.29
N SER A 56 -9.05 -1.56 -5.02
CA SER A 56 -9.27 -2.80 -4.28
C SER A 56 -10.70 -2.89 -3.71
N TYR A 57 -11.02 -4.01 -3.05
CA TYR A 57 -12.25 -4.15 -2.28
C TYR A 57 -12.19 -3.46 -0.91
N LEU A 58 -10.99 -3.05 -0.45
CA LEU A 58 -10.82 -2.52 0.90
C LEU A 58 -11.22 -1.04 0.98
N LYS A 59 -12.09 -0.70 1.95
CA LYS A 59 -12.73 0.62 2.06
C LYS A 59 -11.75 1.79 2.09
N ARG A 60 -10.56 1.63 2.70
CA ARG A 60 -9.55 2.71 2.74
C ARG A 60 -9.06 3.12 1.34
N ALA A 61 -8.93 2.16 0.40
CA ALA A 61 -8.57 2.48 -0.98
C ALA A 61 -9.76 3.04 -1.75
N VAL A 62 -10.95 2.44 -1.58
CA VAL A 62 -12.20 2.92 -2.20
C VAL A 62 -12.51 4.36 -1.77
N LYS A 63 -12.43 4.66 -0.47
CA LYS A 63 -12.67 6.02 0.05
C LYS A 63 -11.61 7.01 -0.41
N THR A 64 -10.35 6.59 -0.50
CA THR A 64 -9.30 7.45 -1.08
C THR A 64 -9.61 7.77 -2.54
N LEU A 65 -9.99 6.77 -3.34
CA LEU A 65 -10.39 6.99 -4.73
C LEU A 65 -11.58 7.96 -4.83
N ASN A 66 -12.63 7.74 -4.04
CA ASN A 66 -13.81 8.61 -4.07
C ASN A 66 -13.46 10.06 -3.73
N CYS A 67 -12.61 10.30 -2.70
CA CYS A 67 -12.14 11.66 -2.39
C CYS A 67 -11.35 12.29 -3.55
N VAL A 68 -10.54 11.51 -4.27
CA VAL A 68 -9.78 12.00 -5.43
C VAL A 68 -10.71 12.36 -6.59
N LEU A 69 -11.67 11.49 -6.92
CA LEU A 69 -12.63 11.73 -8.01
C LEU A 69 -13.52 12.92 -7.72
N ASP A 70 -14.03 13.07 -6.50
CA ASP A 70 -14.80 14.25 -6.05
C ASP A 70 -14.00 15.54 -6.26
N ARG A 71 -12.70 15.56 -5.94
CA ARG A 71 -11.84 16.74 -6.16
C ARG A 71 -11.56 17.06 -7.61
N LEU A 72 -11.61 16.05 -8.48
CA LEU A 72 -11.44 16.19 -9.93
C LEU A 72 -12.75 16.50 -10.66
N ASP A 73 -13.91 16.39 -10.00
CA ASP A 73 -15.25 16.42 -10.61
C ASP A 73 -15.41 15.27 -11.64
N GLU A 74 -14.86 14.10 -11.31
CA GLU A 74 -14.79 12.92 -12.19
C GLU A 74 -15.50 11.69 -11.60
N ASP A 75 -16.49 11.85 -10.71
CA ASP A 75 -17.26 10.74 -10.12
C ASP A 75 -17.97 9.86 -11.17
N TRP A 76 -18.17 10.39 -12.36
CA TRP A 76 -18.85 9.75 -13.49
C TRP A 76 -17.98 8.72 -14.24
N ILE A 77 -16.66 8.71 -14.05
CA ILE A 77 -15.81 7.79 -14.80
C ILE A 77 -16.01 6.33 -14.36
N PRO A 78 -15.77 5.35 -15.24
CA PRO A 78 -15.83 3.94 -14.87
C PRO A 78 -14.82 3.61 -13.76
N VAL A 79 -15.31 2.97 -12.69
CA VAL A 79 -14.48 2.48 -11.59
C VAL A 79 -14.62 0.96 -11.49
N GLU A 80 -13.50 0.25 -11.63
CA GLU A 80 -13.45 -1.19 -11.44
C GLU A 80 -12.78 -1.55 -10.10
N LYS A 81 -13.47 -2.36 -9.29
CA LYS A 81 -12.97 -2.87 -8.02
C LYS A 81 -12.58 -4.32 -8.17
N THR A 82 -11.41 -4.68 -7.63
CA THR A 82 -10.95 -6.08 -7.65
C THR A 82 -10.20 -6.45 -6.38
N TRP A 83 -10.46 -7.66 -5.85
CA TRP A 83 -9.70 -8.20 -4.72
C TRP A 83 -8.22 -8.41 -5.07
N ARG A 84 -7.88 -8.55 -6.35
CA ARG A 84 -6.50 -8.71 -6.81
C ARG A 84 -5.63 -7.51 -6.49
N LEU A 85 -6.21 -6.31 -6.33
CA LEU A 85 -5.51 -5.10 -5.87
C LEU A 85 -5.49 -4.93 -4.35
N ASN A 86 -6.06 -5.84 -3.55
CA ASN A 86 -5.98 -5.79 -2.09
C ASN A 86 -4.52 -5.74 -1.60
N GLU A 87 -4.33 -5.29 -0.36
CA GLU A 87 -3.03 -5.32 0.33
C GLU A 87 -2.54 -6.77 0.51
N LYS A 88 -1.25 -6.96 0.74
CA LYS A 88 -0.68 -8.25 1.16
C LYS A 88 -1.39 -8.76 2.42
N HIS A 89 -1.79 -10.03 2.41
CA HIS A 89 -2.40 -10.67 3.57
C HIS A 89 -1.31 -11.02 4.60
N TYR A 90 -1.35 -10.35 5.76
CA TYR A 90 -0.31 -10.54 6.79
C TYR A 90 -0.54 -11.74 7.71
N GLY A 91 -1.44 -12.66 7.37
CA GLY A 91 -1.69 -13.87 8.17
C GLY A 91 -2.00 -13.55 9.62
N MET A 92 -1.38 -14.30 10.54
CA MET A 92 -1.57 -14.14 11.98
C MET A 92 -1.13 -12.77 12.53
N LEU A 93 -0.33 -12.02 11.79
CA LEU A 93 0.10 -10.67 12.22
C LEU A 93 -1.01 -9.62 12.08
N GLN A 94 -2.08 -9.85 11.30
CA GLN A 94 -3.17 -8.88 11.13
C GLN A 94 -3.78 -8.51 12.48
N GLY A 95 -3.82 -7.20 12.78
CA GLY A 95 -4.30 -6.64 14.05
C GLY A 95 -3.24 -6.41 15.12
N LEU A 96 -2.07 -7.05 15.03
CA LEU A 96 -0.99 -6.85 16.00
C LEU A 96 -0.32 -5.47 15.80
N ASN A 97 0.11 -4.86 16.91
CA ASN A 97 0.93 -3.65 16.86
C ASN A 97 2.33 -4.01 16.39
N LYS A 98 2.88 -3.23 15.44
CA LYS A 98 4.18 -3.54 14.83
C LYS A 98 5.34 -3.43 15.81
N SER A 99 5.31 -2.43 16.72
CA SER A 99 6.37 -2.24 17.71
C SER A 99 6.35 -3.32 18.77
N GLU A 100 5.16 -3.71 19.27
CA GLU A 100 5.01 -4.83 20.20
C GLU A 100 5.44 -6.16 19.56
N THR A 101 5.09 -6.38 18.29
CA THR A 101 5.54 -7.54 17.51
C THR A 101 7.07 -7.54 17.37
N THR A 102 7.68 -6.34 17.20
CA THR A 102 9.14 -6.20 17.14
C THR A 102 9.80 -6.55 18.49
N VAL A 103 9.19 -6.17 19.61
CA VAL A 103 9.68 -6.56 20.94
C VAL A 103 9.62 -8.11 21.11
N GLN A 104 8.54 -8.71 20.63
CA GLN A 104 8.31 -10.16 20.80
C GLN A 104 9.19 -11.04 19.89
N TYR A 105 9.38 -10.65 18.62
CA TYR A 105 10.01 -11.49 17.60
C TYR A 105 11.37 -10.95 17.10
N GLY A 106 11.78 -9.78 17.55
CA GLY A 106 12.99 -9.09 17.09
C GLY A 106 12.79 -8.24 15.83
N GLU A 107 13.64 -7.21 15.69
CA GLU A 107 13.57 -6.26 14.56
C GLU A 107 13.79 -6.95 13.21
N GLU A 108 14.75 -7.87 13.15
CA GLU A 108 15.11 -8.58 11.93
C GLU A 108 13.94 -9.43 11.41
N GLN A 109 13.32 -10.24 12.28
CA GLN A 109 12.21 -11.10 11.88
C GLN A 109 10.99 -10.28 11.42
N VAL A 110 10.65 -9.20 12.13
CA VAL A 110 9.55 -8.32 11.74
C VAL A 110 9.87 -7.58 10.44
N HIS A 111 11.13 -7.18 10.24
CA HIS A 111 11.57 -6.60 8.97
C HIS A 111 11.42 -7.61 7.81
N ILE A 112 11.84 -8.86 7.99
CA ILE A 112 11.67 -9.93 7.02
C ILE A 112 10.19 -10.10 6.64
N TRP A 113 9.28 -10.27 7.60
CA TRP A 113 7.85 -10.42 7.32
C TRP A 113 7.23 -9.21 6.60
N ARG A 114 7.74 -8.01 6.86
CA ARG A 114 7.22 -6.78 6.24
C ARG A 114 7.78 -6.52 4.86
N ARG A 115 9.01 -6.88 4.59
CA ARG A 115 9.81 -6.33 3.48
C ARG A 115 10.40 -7.36 2.53
N SER A 116 10.70 -8.58 2.99
CA SER A 116 11.27 -9.61 2.11
C SER A 116 10.31 -9.92 0.94
N TYR A 117 10.91 -10.41 -0.12
CA TYR A 117 10.17 -10.78 -1.33
C TYR A 117 9.34 -12.04 -1.14
N ASP A 118 9.92 -13.10 -0.55
CA ASP A 118 9.40 -14.47 -0.59
C ASP A 118 9.03 -15.07 0.78
N VAL A 119 9.20 -14.33 1.89
CA VAL A 119 8.85 -14.82 3.22
C VAL A 119 7.48 -14.31 3.65
N ALA A 120 6.56 -15.24 3.89
CA ALA A 120 5.23 -14.97 4.43
C ALA A 120 5.19 -15.15 5.97
N PRO A 121 4.37 -14.38 6.70
CA PRO A 121 4.02 -14.71 8.09
C PRO A 121 3.22 -16.00 8.19
N ALA A 122 3.04 -16.53 9.41
CA ALA A 122 2.18 -17.71 9.64
C ALA A 122 0.73 -17.45 9.15
N PRO A 123 0.10 -18.44 8.47
CA PRO A 123 -1.27 -18.28 7.96
C PRO A 123 -2.30 -18.26 9.09
N VAL A 124 -3.42 -17.57 8.87
CA VAL A 124 -4.61 -17.70 9.74
C VAL A 124 -5.27 -19.08 9.57
N GLY A 125 -5.93 -19.55 10.62
CA GLY A 125 -6.72 -20.79 10.58
C GLY A 125 -7.88 -20.70 9.57
N LYS A 126 -8.47 -21.86 9.22
CA LYS A 126 -9.63 -21.89 8.31
C LYS A 126 -10.85 -21.20 8.93
N ASP A 127 -11.04 -21.35 10.22
CA ASP A 127 -12.18 -20.81 10.99
C ASP A 127 -11.86 -19.45 11.63
N ASP A 128 -10.70 -18.88 11.32
CA ASP A 128 -10.31 -17.55 11.83
C ASP A 128 -11.16 -16.48 11.11
N PRO A 129 -11.76 -15.52 11.85
CA PRO A 129 -12.59 -14.47 11.26
C PRO A 129 -11.82 -13.57 10.28
N ARG A 130 -10.48 -13.61 10.29
CA ARG A 130 -9.62 -12.90 9.34
C ARG A 130 -9.38 -13.70 8.05
N ASN A 131 -9.86 -14.96 7.98
CA ASN A 131 -9.81 -15.75 6.75
C ASN A 131 -10.78 -15.15 5.71
N PRO A 132 -10.31 -14.72 4.53
CA PRO A 132 -11.19 -14.12 3.51
C PRO A 132 -12.26 -15.08 3.00
N GLY A 133 -12.09 -16.39 3.11
CA GLY A 133 -13.13 -17.37 2.79
C GLY A 133 -14.40 -17.25 3.65
N MET A 134 -14.32 -16.57 4.80
CA MET A 134 -15.46 -16.28 5.69
C MET A 134 -16.17 -14.95 5.34
N ASP A 135 -15.67 -14.18 4.39
CA ASP A 135 -16.17 -12.85 4.07
C ASP A 135 -16.97 -12.87 2.76
N ILE A 136 -18.23 -12.41 2.84
CA ILE A 136 -19.16 -12.37 1.69
C ILE A 136 -18.60 -11.62 0.48
N ARG A 137 -17.70 -10.67 0.67
CA ARG A 137 -17.06 -9.91 -0.42
C ARG A 137 -16.28 -10.81 -1.38
N TYR A 138 -15.85 -11.96 -0.93
CA TYR A 138 -15.04 -12.92 -1.69
C TYR A 138 -15.81 -14.20 -2.05
N ALA A 139 -17.13 -14.28 -1.81
CA ALA A 139 -17.93 -15.48 -2.06
C ALA A 139 -17.86 -15.99 -3.52
N GLY A 140 -17.57 -15.11 -4.48
CA GLY A 140 -17.38 -15.48 -5.89
C GLY A 140 -15.95 -15.89 -6.27
N VAL A 141 -15.01 -15.91 -5.30
CA VAL A 141 -13.60 -16.26 -5.53
C VAL A 141 -13.36 -17.70 -5.06
N PRO A 142 -12.76 -18.57 -5.89
CA PRO A 142 -12.44 -19.94 -5.46
C PRO A 142 -11.51 -19.93 -4.22
N ASP A 143 -11.80 -20.78 -3.23
CA ASP A 143 -11.01 -20.86 -1.97
C ASP A 143 -9.50 -21.00 -2.19
N ARG A 144 -9.10 -21.72 -3.25
CA ARG A 144 -7.68 -21.91 -3.60
C ARG A 144 -6.97 -20.61 -4.00
N GLU A 145 -7.72 -19.57 -4.39
CA GLU A 145 -7.19 -18.26 -4.77
C GLU A 145 -7.20 -17.26 -3.60
N LEU A 146 -7.90 -17.59 -2.50
CA LEU A 146 -8.00 -16.73 -1.33
C LEU A 146 -6.81 -16.99 -0.38
N PRO A 147 -5.95 -15.97 -0.13
CA PRO A 147 -4.79 -16.17 0.71
C PRO A 147 -5.15 -16.16 2.20
N ARG A 148 -4.57 -17.07 2.97
CA ARG A 148 -4.57 -17.01 4.44
C ARG A 148 -3.31 -16.36 5.00
N THR A 149 -2.31 -16.13 4.16
CA THR A 149 -1.10 -15.35 4.35
C THR A 149 -0.44 -15.13 3.00
N GLU A 150 0.37 -14.08 2.87
CA GLU A 150 1.12 -13.80 1.66
C GLU A 150 2.53 -13.29 1.99
N SER A 151 3.51 -13.72 1.20
CA SER A 151 4.74 -13.00 0.92
C SER A 151 4.47 -11.86 -0.09
N LEU A 152 5.45 -11.02 -0.38
CA LEU A 152 5.32 -10.03 -1.46
C LEU A 152 5.20 -10.74 -2.83
N LYS A 153 5.94 -11.84 -3.03
CA LYS A 153 5.88 -12.67 -4.24
C LYS A 153 4.47 -13.20 -4.49
N ASP A 154 3.78 -13.69 -3.45
CA ASP A 154 2.41 -14.19 -3.57
C ASP A 154 1.44 -13.06 -3.94
N ALA A 155 1.55 -11.90 -3.27
CA ALA A 155 0.75 -10.72 -3.59
C ALA A 155 0.98 -10.25 -5.04
N ILE A 156 2.22 -10.24 -5.53
CA ILE A 156 2.56 -9.94 -6.92
C ILE A 156 1.92 -10.98 -7.84
N GLY A 157 2.00 -12.27 -7.50
CA GLY A 157 1.42 -13.36 -8.29
C GLY A 157 -0.08 -13.21 -8.58
N ARG A 158 -0.86 -12.57 -7.68
CA ARG A 158 -2.29 -12.30 -7.92
C ARG A 158 -2.55 -10.93 -8.55
N VAL A 159 -1.66 -9.95 -8.35
CA VAL A 159 -1.80 -8.61 -8.94
C VAL A 159 -1.46 -8.62 -10.43
N MET A 160 -0.35 -9.27 -10.80
CA MET A 160 0.20 -9.15 -12.16
C MET A 160 -0.73 -9.68 -13.26
N PRO A 161 -1.43 -10.82 -13.13
CA PRO A 161 -2.38 -11.23 -14.16
C PRO A 161 -3.48 -10.20 -14.42
N TYR A 162 -3.96 -9.50 -13.39
CA TYR A 162 -4.95 -8.45 -13.55
C TYR A 162 -4.35 -7.18 -14.17
N TRP A 163 -3.13 -6.83 -13.77
CA TRP A 163 -2.38 -5.74 -14.37
C TRP A 163 -2.15 -5.97 -15.87
N GLU A 164 -1.62 -7.13 -16.24
CA GLU A 164 -1.22 -7.47 -17.60
C GLU A 164 -2.41 -7.70 -18.55
N CYS A 165 -3.52 -8.22 -18.03
CA CYS A 165 -4.68 -8.54 -18.87
C CYS A 165 -5.75 -7.45 -18.88
N ILE A 166 -5.82 -6.58 -17.87
CA ILE A 166 -6.92 -5.61 -17.74
C ILE A 166 -6.39 -4.16 -17.66
N ILE A 167 -5.57 -3.83 -16.66
CA ILE A 167 -5.20 -2.42 -16.43
C ILE A 167 -4.28 -1.89 -17.53
N PHE A 168 -3.16 -2.56 -17.76
CA PHE A 168 -2.15 -2.07 -18.71
C PHE A 168 -2.68 -2.06 -20.17
N PRO A 169 -3.39 -3.08 -20.67
CA PRO A 169 -3.98 -3.03 -22.00
C PRO A 169 -5.05 -1.95 -22.18
N ALA A 170 -5.69 -1.46 -21.13
CA ALA A 170 -6.64 -0.35 -21.22
C ALA A 170 -5.98 0.92 -21.78
N LEU A 171 -4.66 1.10 -21.60
CA LEU A 171 -3.89 2.19 -22.24
C LEU A 171 -3.88 2.14 -23.78
N MET A 172 -4.23 1.02 -24.40
CA MET A 172 -4.35 0.96 -25.86
C MET A 172 -5.52 1.85 -26.35
N TYR A 173 -6.54 2.03 -25.52
CA TYR A 173 -7.80 2.72 -25.86
C TYR A 173 -8.06 3.96 -25.00
N LYS A 174 -7.27 4.19 -23.96
CA LYS A 174 -7.39 5.28 -22.99
C LYS A 174 -6.06 5.99 -22.84
N ASP A 175 -6.07 7.28 -22.58
CA ASP A 175 -4.86 8.08 -22.42
C ASP A 175 -4.42 8.22 -20.97
N SER A 176 -5.35 8.09 -20.02
CA SER A 176 -5.05 8.31 -18.61
C SER A 176 -5.85 7.39 -17.69
N LEU A 177 -5.15 6.66 -16.81
CA LEU A 177 -5.73 5.73 -15.85
C LEU A 177 -5.29 6.07 -14.42
N LEU A 178 -6.19 5.87 -13.46
CA LEU A 178 -5.92 6.00 -12.03
C LEU A 178 -5.99 4.63 -11.35
N VAL A 179 -4.97 4.26 -10.58
CA VAL A 179 -4.97 3.05 -9.76
C VAL A 179 -4.77 3.42 -8.29
N VAL A 180 -5.81 3.27 -7.49
CA VAL A 180 -5.74 3.53 -6.04
C VAL A 180 -5.76 2.21 -5.29
N ALA A 181 -4.63 1.86 -4.65
CA ALA A 181 -4.46 0.57 -4.02
C ALA A 181 -3.58 0.65 -2.75
N HIS A 182 -2.74 -0.34 -2.51
CA HIS A 182 -2.02 -0.52 -1.25
C HIS A 182 -0.50 -0.60 -1.46
N GLY A 183 0.23 -0.50 -0.34
CA GLY A 183 1.69 -0.49 -0.38
C GLY A 183 2.28 -1.70 -1.13
N ASN A 184 1.84 -2.91 -0.82
CA ASN A 184 2.45 -4.10 -1.44
C ASN A 184 1.89 -4.42 -2.84
N SER A 185 0.60 -4.21 -3.10
CA SER A 185 0.05 -4.37 -4.45
C SER A 185 0.69 -3.40 -5.46
N LEU A 186 0.85 -2.13 -5.08
CA LEU A 186 1.51 -1.13 -5.93
C LEU A 186 3.02 -1.40 -6.08
N ARG A 187 3.70 -1.90 -5.03
CA ARG A 187 5.12 -2.32 -5.13
C ARG A 187 5.30 -3.39 -6.19
N GLY A 188 4.36 -4.31 -6.34
CA GLY A 188 4.36 -5.32 -7.39
C GLY A 188 4.33 -4.71 -8.79
N ILE A 189 3.41 -3.79 -9.04
CA ILE A 189 3.27 -3.07 -10.29
C ILE A 189 4.55 -2.27 -10.61
N ILE A 190 5.04 -1.51 -9.63
CA ILE A 190 6.25 -0.68 -9.80
C ILE A 190 7.49 -1.54 -10.04
N LYS A 191 7.61 -2.69 -9.33
CA LYS A 191 8.68 -3.65 -9.56
C LYS A 191 8.73 -4.10 -11.02
N HIS A 192 7.58 -4.43 -11.58
CA HIS A 192 7.44 -4.82 -12.99
C HIS A 192 7.80 -3.68 -13.94
N LEU A 193 7.22 -2.50 -13.75
CA LEU A 193 7.43 -1.34 -14.63
C LEU A 193 8.89 -0.84 -14.66
N LYS A 194 9.59 -0.95 -13.53
CA LYS A 194 10.96 -0.42 -13.39
C LYS A 194 12.04 -1.50 -13.42
N GLY A 195 11.70 -2.78 -13.58
CA GLY A 195 12.65 -3.89 -13.58
C GLY A 195 13.42 -4.03 -12.25
N ILE A 196 12.78 -3.70 -11.10
CA ILE A 196 13.42 -3.77 -9.78
C ILE A 196 13.68 -5.23 -9.41
N SER A 197 14.86 -5.54 -8.89
CA SER A 197 15.21 -6.89 -8.45
C SER A 197 14.40 -7.36 -7.23
N ASP A 198 14.41 -8.67 -6.95
CA ASP A 198 13.74 -9.24 -5.77
C ASP A 198 14.38 -8.79 -4.45
N THR A 199 15.66 -8.46 -4.47
CA THR A 199 16.38 -7.90 -3.33
C THR A 199 16.08 -6.43 -3.12
N ASP A 200 16.10 -5.63 -4.20
CA ASP A 200 15.97 -4.18 -4.13
C ASP A 200 14.53 -3.73 -3.83
N ILE A 201 13.53 -4.57 -4.15
CA ILE A 201 12.13 -4.24 -3.86
C ILE A 201 11.87 -4.04 -2.36
N SER A 202 12.71 -4.63 -1.49
CA SER A 202 12.63 -4.45 -0.04
C SER A 202 12.78 -2.98 0.38
N ASN A 203 13.53 -2.19 -0.38
CA ASN A 203 13.85 -0.78 -0.13
C ASN A 203 12.77 0.18 -0.64
N LEU A 204 11.87 -0.26 -1.52
CA LEU A 204 10.82 0.59 -2.07
C LEU A 204 9.75 0.88 -1.01
N ASN A 205 9.60 2.14 -0.63
CA ASN A 205 8.58 2.61 0.29
C ASN A 205 7.69 3.63 -0.42
N LEU A 206 6.37 3.40 -0.37
CA LEU A 206 5.39 4.29 -0.98
C LEU A 206 4.72 5.14 0.10
N PRO A 207 4.78 6.47 0.04
CA PRO A 207 4.03 7.34 0.94
C PRO A 207 2.53 7.18 0.72
N THR A 208 1.71 7.46 1.75
CA THR A 208 0.25 7.47 1.63
C THR A 208 -0.20 8.67 0.79
N ALA A 209 -1.19 8.49 -0.06
CA ALA A 209 -1.86 9.53 -0.84
C ALA A 209 -0.89 10.55 -1.50
N VAL A 210 0.19 10.06 -2.08
CA VAL A 210 1.07 10.86 -2.97
C VAL A 210 1.00 10.25 -4.36
N PRO A 211 0.48 10.98 -5.36
CA PRO A 211 0.36 10.46 -6.72
C PRO A 211 1.73 10.15 -7.31
N TYR A 212 1.90 8.94 -7.82
CA TYR A 212 3.10 8.50 -8.54
C TYR A 212 2.73 8.29 -10.01
N VAL A 213 3.24 9.16 -10.86
CA VAL A 213 2.91 9.23 -12.29
C VAL A 213 3.88 8.40 -13.08
N PHE A 214 3.37 7.63 -14.04
CA PHE A 214 4.11 6.87 -15.04
C PHE A 214 3.63 7.31 -16.42
N GLU A 215 4.56 7.81 -17.25
CA GLU A 215 4.29 8.26 -18.62
C GLU A 215 4.87 7.28 -19.63
N PHE A 216 4.06 6.93 -20.62
CA PHE A 216 4.40 5.96 -21.65
C PHE A 216 4.30 6.62 -23.03
N ASP A 217 5.15 6.18 -23.96
CA ASP A 217 5.03 6.52 -25.37
C ASP A 217 3.86 5.77 -26.04
N ASP A 218 3.68 6.00 -27.35
CA ASP A 218 2.60 5.37 -28.13
C ASP A 218 2.81 3.85 -28.34
N ARG A 219 3.99 3.33 -28.02
CA ARG A 219 4.31 1.89 -28.00
C ARG A 219 4.17 1.28 -26.61
N LEU A 220 3.66 2.05 -25.66
CA LEU A 220 3.54 1.69 -24.23
C LEU A 220 4.88 1.38 -23.57
N VAL A 221 5.96 1.99 -24.04
CA VAL A 221 7.27 1.94 -23.35
C VAL A 221 7.31 3.04 -22.30
N LEU A 222 7.73 2.71 -21.08
CA LEU A 222 7.88 3.67 -19.99
C LEU A 222 8.95 4.70 -20.34
N VAL A 223 8.57 5.98 -20.38
CA VAL A 223 9.46 7.11 -20.71
C VAL A 223 9.92 7.84 -19.45
N LYS A 224 9.00 8.01 -18.48
CA LYS A 224 9.26 8.81 -17.30
C LYS A 224 8.41 8.36 -16.13
N ASP A 225 8.96 8.47 -14.92
CA ASP A 225 8.20 8.32 -13.68
C ASP A 225 8.57 9.42 -12.67
N TYR A 226 7.58 9.92 -11.93
CA TYR A 226 7.79 10.95 -10.91
C TYR A 226 6.64 11.02 -9.93
N TYR A 227 6.95 11.43 -8.70
CA TYR A 227 5.93 11.79 -7.73
C TYR A 227 5.43 13.22 -7.98
N LEU A 228 4.12 13.42 -7.85
CA LEU A 228 3.52 14.74 -7.90
C LEU A 228 3.50 15.36 -6.50
N GLY A 229 4.04 16.57 -6.36
CA GLY A 229 4.09 17.32 -5.10
C GLY A 229 5.49 17.76 -4.70
N ASN A 230 5.61 18.28 -3.47
CA ASN A 230 6.88 18.80 -2.94
C ASN A 230 7.87 17.66 -2.64
N PRO A 231 9.09 17.65 -3.24
CA PRO A 231 10.05 16.56 -3.10
C PRO A 231 10.54 16.35 -1.65
N GLU A 232 10.61 17.41 -0.84
CA GLU A 232 11.07 17.31 0.55
C GLU A 232 10.01 16.66 1.44
N GLU A 233 8.76 17.05 1.25
CA GLU A 233 7.63 16.43 1.94
C GLU A 233 7.48 14.95 1.57
N ILE A 234 7.61 14.63 0.28
CA ILE A 234 7.56 13.25 -0.22
C ILE A 234 8.66 12.40 0.43
N ARG A 235 9.90 12.90 0.46
CA ARG A 235 11.02 12.20 1.14
C ARG A 235 10.74 11.97 2.62
N LYS A 236 10.23 12.98 3.33
CA LYS A 236 9.86 12.87 4.75
C LYS A 236 8.78 11.80 4.97
N ARG A 237 7.73 11.79 4.16
CA ARG A 237 6.63 10.81 4.25
C ARG A 237 7.10 9.40 3.89
N THR A 238 7.94 9.25 2.87
CA THR A 238 8.54 7.97 2.49
C THR A 238 9.40 7.40 3.61
N LYS A 239 10.22 8.23 4.27
CA LYS A 239 11.03 7.86 5.42
C LYS A 239 10.17 7.42 6.60
N ALA A 240 9.09 8.13 6.90
CA ALA A 240 8.16 7.77 7.97
C ALA A 240 7.53 6.38 7.75
N VAL A 241 7.25 5.99 6.49
CA VAL A 241 6.77 4.64 6.15
C VAL A 241 7.87 3.59 6.37
N ALA A 242 9.12 3.89 6.05
CA ALA A 242 10.25 2.98 6.27
C ALA A 242 10.45 2.70 7.78
N GLU A 243 10.32 3.72 8.60
CA GLU A 243 10.54 3.66 10.07
C GLU A 243 9.37 3.03 10.85
N GLN A 244 8.23 2.74 10.23
CA GLN A 244 7.13 2.05 10.90
C GLN A 244 7.58 0.69 11.46
N GLY A 245 7.31 0.45 12.74
CA GLY A 245 7.68 -0.79 13.44
C GLY A 245 9.12 -0.83 13.97
N MET A 246 9.92 0.20 13.75
CA MET A 246 11.19 0.33 14.46
C MET A 246 10.94 0.77 15.92
N ILE A 247 11.73 0.21 16.85
CA ILE A 247 11.70 0.63 18.24
C ILE A 247 12.35 2.02 18.31
N ARG A 248 11.58 3.04 18.66
CA ARG A 248 12.14 4.36 18.97
C ARG A 248 12.93 4.26 20.27
N ARG A 249 14.24 4.05 20.18
CA ARG A 249 15.12 4.24 21.34
C ARG A 249 15.10 5.73 21.70
N TYR A 250 14.38 6.09 22.74
CA TYR A 250 14.51 7.43 23.34
C TYR A 250 15.95 7.55 23.86
N LYS A 251 16.76 8.36 23.21
CA LYS A 251 17.99 8.84 23.81
C LYS A 251 17.58 9.83 24.93
N SER A 252 17.49 9.34 26.14
CA SER A 252 17.43 10.23 27.30
C SER A 252 18.82 10.88 27.42
N VAL A 253 18.91 12.12 26.99
CA VAL A 253 20.08 12.96 27.30
C VAL A 253 19.87 13.43 28.74
N ASN A 254 20.36 12.66 29.71
CA ASN A 254 20.56 13.18 31.03
C ASN A 254 21.80 14.11 31.00
N GLN A 255 21.67 15.33 31.51
CA GLN A 255 22.72 16.34 31.62
C GLN A 255 23.92 15.92 32.51
N THR A 256 23.99 14.68 32.96
CA THR A 256 25.01 14.14 33.86
C THR A 256 25.79 12.95 33.29
N GLY A 257 25.95 12.81 31.99
CA GLY A 257 26.97 11.95 31.37
C GLY A 257 27.03 10.46 31.78
N LEU A 258 26.03 9.92 32.49
CA LEU A 258 25.93 8.48 32.81
C LEU A 258 24.86 7.80 31.94
N TYR A 259 25.27 6.79 31.15
CA TYR A 259 24.39 5.91 30.42
C TYR A 259 23.78 4.91 31.40
N CYS A 260 22.49 5.04 31.72
CA CYS A 260 21.72 4.01 32.42
C CYS A 260 20.92 3.21 31.38
N LEU A 261 21.28 1.94 31.24
CA LEU A 261 20.45 0.94 30.55
C LEU A 261 19.31 0.56 31.52
N PHE A 262 18.07 1.00 31.25
CA PHE A 262 16.91 0.47 31.93
C PHE A 262 16.37 -0.71 31.13
N GLU A 263 16.59 -1.92 31.66
CA GLU A 263 15.80 -3.09 31.34
C GLU A 263 14.46 -2.95 32.04
N TYR A 264 13.37 -2.89 31.27
CA TYR A 264 12.02 -2.99 31.84
C TYR A 264 11.66 -4.48 31.97
N PHE A 265 11.66 -4.96 33.21
CA PHE A 265 10.92 -6.16 33.60
C PHE A 265 9.43 -5.83 33.62
N ILE A 266 8.62 -6.64 32.93
CA ILE A 266 7.17 -6.63 32.98
C ILE A 266 6.76 -7.70 33.99
N TYR A 267 5.93 -7.28 34.94
CA TYR A 267 5.06 -8.18 35.69
C TYR A 267 3.73 -8.31 34.98
#